data_f1986b0081ba74122c2c4a9361d7fd86
#
_entry.id   f1986b0081ba74122c2c4a9361d7fd86
#
_cell.length_a   1.000
_cell.length_b   1.000
_cell.length_c   1.000
_cell.angle_alpha   90.00
_cell.angle_beta   90.00
_cell.angle_gamma   90.00
#
_symmetry.space_group_name_H-M   'P 1'
#
loop_
_entity.id
_entity.type
_entity.pdbx_description
1 polymer ?
#
loop_
_entity_poly.entity_id
_entity_poly.type
_entity_poly.pdbx_seq_one_letter_code
_entity_poly.pdbx_strand_id
1 'polypeptide(L)'
;MAVVKLSSGYNIGVEKACCTLVSPAPASTPRSAPIKQDPKLPELAIISTGGTIASRIDYRTGAVTSQFDADDILTAIPALAEIGRYRTKVLYTILSENMTPAIWQELARAIHDEIKHGVTGVIVTHGTDTMAYSAAAVSFMLDTPVPVVFVGSQRSADRPSSDNAMNGVCAALAAESGLGEVAVVMHATTNDDACAIHRGTRVRKMHTSRRDAFQSIGIPPIGTVDYATRTVTLSDAAVKRGTHKLALYDKLEPHCALIQFYPGMSPDILKAYEGYKGLILSGTGLGHVSTAMIPQIKKLVAGGTQVIMTSQCMHGRVCDRVYDTGRDLLAAGVIEGGDMLPEVALVKQMWVLGNEKDPVKAASLMATDLKGECMRRSAHGL
;
A
#
# COMPACT_ATOMS: atom_id res chain seq x y z
N MET A 1 3.02 -35.26 -13.21
CA MET A 1 1.90 -34.59 -12.49
C MET A 1 1.11 -33.76 -13.47
N ALA A 2 -0.20 -33.61 -13.29
CA ALA A 2 -1.04 -32.62 -13.94
C ALA A 2 -1.29 -31.47 -12.96
N VAL A 3 -1.39 -30.25 -13.46
CA VAL A 3 -1.81 -29.08 -12.64
C VAL A 3 -3.29 -28.85 -12.89
N VAL A 4 -4.08 -28.90 -11.83
CA VAL A 4 -5.54 -28.78 -11.87
C VAL A 4 -5.95 -27.53 -11.12
N LYS A 5 -6.74 -26.65 -11.76
CA LYS A 5 -7.34 -25.49 -11.10
C LYS A 5 -8.64 -25.91 -10.40
N LEU A 6 -8.71 -25.69 -9.09
CA LEU A 6 -9.89 -25.95 -8.28
C LEU A 6 -10.94 -24.84 -8.47
N SER A 7 -12.18 -25.10 -8.07
CA SER A 7 -13.26 -24.10 -8.05
C SER A 7 -12.95 -22.90 -7.17
N SER A 8 -12.11 -23.06 -6.15
CA SER A 8 -11.59 -21.97 -5.30
C SER A 8 -10.57 -21.06 -6.00
N GLY A 9 -10.22 -21.36 -7.28
CA GLY A 9 -9.19 -20.65 -8.04
C GLY A 9 -7.75 -21.10 -7.75
N TYR A 10 -7.54 -21.97 -6.77
CA TYR A 10 -6.20 -22.49 -6.44
C TYR A 10 -5.79 -23.66 -7.36
N ASN A 11 -4.51 -23.75 -7.67
CA ASN A 11 -3.98 -24.86 -8.47
C ASN A 11 -3.29 -25.88 -7.58
N ILE A 12 -3.55 -27.16 -7.81
CA ILE A 12 -2.90 -28.28 -7.16
C ILE A 12 -2.22 -29.21 -8.16
N GLY A 13 -1.13 -29.86 -7.74
CA GLY A 13 -0.50 -30.93 -8.50
C GLY A 13 -1.17 -32.27 -8.22
N VAL A 14 -1.64 -32.97 -9.25
CA VAL A 14 -2.29 -34.27 -9.16
C VAL A 14 -1.54 -35.25 -10.01
N GLU A 15 -1.44 -36.53 -9.62
CA GLU A 15 -0.88 -37.57 -10.48
C GLU A 15 -1.72 -37.71 -11.75
N LYS A 16 -1.05 -37.81 -12.93
CA LYS A 16 -1.77 -37.91 -14.22
C LYS A 16 -2.72 -39.09 -14.28
N ALA A 17 -2.37 -40.19 -13.61
CA ALA A 17 -3.20 -41.37 -13.52
C ALA A 17 -4.56 -41.12 -12.81
N CYS A 18 -4.64 -40.12 -11.98
CA CYS A 18 -5.86 -39.70 -11.26
C CYS A 18 -6.71 -38.66 -12.02
N CYS A 19 -6.32 -38.31 -13.26
CA CYS A 19 -6.98 -37.31 -14.07
C CYS A 19 -7.63 -37.90 -15.31
N THR A 20 -8.91 -37.59 -15.52
CA THR A 20 -9.60 -37.92 -16.79
C THR A 20 -9.87 -36.63 -17.55
N LEU A 21 -9.41 -36.51 -18.78
CA LEU A 21 -9.71 -35.37 -19.63
C LEU A 21 -11.17 -35.48 -20.10
N VAL A 22 -12.00 -34.57 -19.65
CA VAL A 22 -13.43 -34.52 -19.99
C VAL A 22 -13.64 -33.81 -21.33
N SER A 23 -12.89 -32.74 -21.58
CA SER A 23 -12.93 -31.98 -22.83
C SER A 23 -11.58 -31.31 -23.08
N PRO A 24 -11.02 -31.35 -24.32
CA PRO A 24 -9.84 -30.55 -24.61
C PRO A 24 -10.17 -29.06 -24.55
N ALA A 25 -9.23 -28.27 -23.98
CA ALA A 25 -9.34 -26.84 -24.05
C ALA A 25 -9.38 -26.35 -25.50
N PRO A 26 -10.17 -25.34 -25.85
CA PRO A 26 -10.08 -24.72 -27.18
C PRO A 26 -8.63 -24.27 -27.41
N ALA A 27 -8.14 -24.46 -28.64
CA ALA A 27 -6.80 -24.02 -29.03
C ALA A 27 -6.67 -22.51 -28.69
N SER A 28 -5.54 -22.12 -28.10
CA SER A 28 -5.25 -20.73 -27.83
C SER A 28 -5.41 -19.88 -29.09
N THR A 29 -6.37 -19.00 -29.12
CA THR A 29 -6.58 -18.04 -30.20
C THR A 29 -5.37 -17.12 -30.35
N PRO A 30 -4.94 -16.79 -31.56
CA PRO A 30 -3.94 -15.74 -31.81
C PRO A 30 -4.42 -14.41 -31.22
N ARG A 31 -3.48 -13.48 -30.91
CA ARG A 31 -3.75 -12.13 -30.41
C ARG A 31 -5.09 -11.59 -30.89
N SER A 32 -6.02 -11.43 -29.99
CA SER A 32 -7.31 -10.80 -30.29
C SER A 32 -7.08 -9.35 -30.74
N ALA A 33 -7.94 -8.86 -31.64
CA ALA A 33 -7.98 -7.45 -32.00
C ALA A 33 -8.09 -6.58 -30.72
N PRO A 34 -7.60 -5.33 -30.74
CA PRO A 34 -7.71 -4.42 -29.59
C PRO A 34 -9.13 -4.42 -29.02
N ILE A 35 -9.26 -4.58 -27.71
CA ILE A 35 -10.57 -4.61 -27.06
C ILE A 35 -11.16 -3.21 -27.14
N LYS A 36 -12.28 -3.08 -27.86
CA LYS A 36 -12.97 -1.80 -28.03
C LYS A 36 -13.62 -1.39 -26.71
N GLN A 37 -13.20 -0.25 -26.19
CA GLN A 37 -13.76 0.32 -24.96
C GLN A 37 -15.13 0.99 -25.24
N ASP A 38 -16.14 0.74 -24.38
CA ASP A 38 -17.45 1.37 -24.50
C ASP A 38 -17.38 2.82 -23.98
N PRO A 39 -17.67 3.84 -24.84
CA PRO A 39 -17.63 5.24 -24.43
C PRO A 39 -18.69 5.63 -23.39
N LYS A 40 -19.68 4.80 -23.13
CA LYS A 40 -20.72 5.01 -22.13
C LYS A 40 -20.27 4.66 -20.71
N LEU A 41 -19.22 3.86 -20.58
CA LEU A 41 -18.68 3.48 -19.29
C LEU A 41 -17.88 4.62 -18.65
N PRO A 42 -17.76 4.63 -17.30
CA PRO A 42 -16.97 5.62 -16.57
C PRO A 42 -15.50 5.61 -17.02
N GLU A 43 -14.88 6.77 -17.05
CA GLU A 43 -13.47 6.90 -17.39
C GLU A 43 -12.61 6.75 -16.14
N LEU A 44 -11.78 5.72 -16.12
CA LEU A 44 -10.80 5.43 -15.08
C LEU A 44 -9.38 5.65 -15.61
N ALA A 45 -8.46 6.03 -14.73
CA ALA A 45 -7.04 6.04 -15.07
C ALA A 45 -6.33 4.80 -14.52
N ILE A 46 -5.42 4.22 -15.30
CA ILE A 46 -4.46 3.22 -14.82
C ILE A 46 -3.07 3.83 -14.90
N ILE A 47 -2.39 3.96 -13.77
CA ILE A 47 -1.01 4.42 -13.67
C ILE A 47 -0.15 3.24 -13.25
N SER A 48 0.81 2.86 -14.11
CA SER A 48 1.73 1.75 -13.81
C SER A 48 3.05 2.26 -13.27
N THR A 49 3.48 1.68 -12.15
CA THR A 49 4.83 1.87 -11.59
C THR A 49 5.69 0.63 -11.75
N GLY A 50 5.17 -0.40 -12.41
CA GLY A 50 5.77 -1.73 -12.52
C GLY A 50 4.99 -2.76 -11.71
N GLY A 51 5.68 -3.81 -11.27
CA GLY A 51 5.10 -4.88 -10.46
C GLY A 51 4.53 -6.06 -11.26
N THR A 52 4.16 -7.10 -10.54
CA THR A 52 3.83 -8.42 -11.10
C THR A 52 2.50 -8.43 -11.87
N ILE A 53 1.59 -7.54 -11.55
CA ILE A 53 0.28 -7.44 -12.24
C ILE A 53 0.44 -7.05 -13.72
N ALA A 54 1.51 -6.28 -14.00
CA ALA A 54 1.87 -5.81 -15.32
C ALA A 54 3.04 -6.61 -15.93
N SER A 55 3.36 -7.83 -15.44
CA SER A 55 4.56 -8.57 -15.81
C SER A 55 4.25 -9.84 -16.58
N ARG A 56 5.09 -10.15 -17.59
CA ARG A 56 5.17 -11.47 -18.22
C ARG A 56 6.57 -12.05 -18.02
N ILE A 57 6.66 -13.35 -17.88
CA ILE A 57 7.94 -14.05 -17.92
C ILE A 57 8.41 -14.13 -19.37
N ASP A 58 9.60 -13.62 -19.64
CA ASP A 58 10.33 -13.99 -20.85
C ASP A 58 10.83 -15.44 -20.69
N TYR A 59 10.16 -16.36 -21.33
CA TYR A 59 10.50 -17.78 -21.25
C TYR A 59 11.91 -18.13 -21.76
N ARG A 60 12.56 -17.21 -22.50
CA ARG A 60 13.93 -17.41 -22.99
C ARG A 60 14.97 -17.07 -21.91
N THR A 61 14.70 -16.06 -21.09
CA THR A 61 15.65 -15.57 -20.07
C THR A 61 15.22 -15.94 -18.66
N GLY A 62 13.96 -16.33 -18.46
CA GLY A 62 13.34 -16.49 -17.14
C GLY A 62 13.11 -15.17 -16.42
N ALA A 63 13.43 -14.04 -17.04
CA ALA A 63 13.26 -12.71 -16.47
C ALA A 63 11.81 -12.24 -16.58
N VAL A 64 11.37 -11.49 -15.57
CA VAL A 64 10.08 -10.81 -15.59
C VAL A 64 10.28 -9.47 -16.28
N THR A 65 9.62 -9.27 -17.43
CA THR A 65 9.60 -7.98 -18.15
C THR A 65 8.26 -7.30 -17.92
N SER A 66 8.30 -6.04 -17.53
CA SER A 66 7.12 -5.20 -17.36
C SER A 66 7.05 -4.19 -18.51
N GLN A 67 6.27 -4.50 -19.53
CA GLN A 67 5.90 -3.55 -20.60
C GLN A 67 4.40 -3.65 -20.80
N PHE A 68 3.65 -2.59 -20.49
CA PHE A 68 2.20 -2.59 -20.67
C PHE A 68 1.70 -1.22 -21.08
N ASP A 69 1.04 -1.17 -22.21
CA ASP A 69 0.06 -0.13 -22.55
C ASP A 69 -1.36 -0.57 -22.11
N ALA A 70 -2.36 0.26 -22.42
CA ALA A 70 -3.76 -0.02 -22.10
C ALA A 70 -4.24 -1.34 -22.70
N ASP A 71 -3.84 -1.61 -23.94
CA ASP A 71 -4.30 -2.76 -24.69
C ASP A 71 -3.72 -4.06 -24.11
N ASP A 72 -2.49 -4.00 -23.59
CA ASP A 72 -1.88 -5.14 -22.90
C ASP A 72 -2.62 -5.50 -21.61
N ILE A 73 -3.01 -4.51 -20.80
CA ILE A 73 -3.77 -4.74 -19.55
C ILE A 73 -5.16 -5.31 -19.86
N LEU A 74 -5.88 -4.70 -20.78
CA LEU A 74 -7.20 -5.19 -21.20
C LEU A 74 -7.12 -6.58 -21.85
N THR A 75 -6.07 -6.83 -22.62
CA THR A 75 -5.84 -8.18 -23.20
C THR A 75 -5.55 -9.22 -22.11
N ALA A 76 -4.82 -8.83 -21.06
CA ALA A 76 -4.51 -9.71 -19.93
C ALA A 76 -5.74 -9.93 -19.02
N ILE A 77 -6.61 -8.93 -18.88
CA ILE A 77 -7.81 -8.96 -18.02
C ILE A 77 -9.00 -8.40 -18.82
N PRO A 78 -9.58 -9.18 -19.77
CA PRO A 78 -10.66 -8.68 -20.64
C PRO A 78 -11.90 -8.17 -19.89
N ALA A 79 -12.19 -8.69 -18.69
CA ALA A 79 -13.31 -8.31 -17.86
C ALA A 79 -13.25 -6.83 -17.42
N LEU A 80 -12.11 -6.17 -17.48
CA LEU A 80 -11.99 -4.74 -17.21
C LEU A 80 -12.80 -3.89 -18.20
N ALA A 81 -12.87 -4.31 -19.47
CA ALA A 81 -13.63 -3.59 -20.50
C ALA A 81 -15.14 -3.51 -20.24
N GLU A 82 -15.68 -4.32 -19.34
CA GLU A 82 -17.08 -4.30 -18.92
C GLU A 82 -17.34 -3.32 -17.76
N ILE A 83 -16.26 -2.84 -17.09
CA ILE A 83 -16.36 -1.99 -15.89
C ILE A 83 -16.14 -0.52 -16.22
N GLY A 84 -15.16 -0.23 -17.07
CA GLY A 84 -14.78 1.13 -17.39
C GLY A 84 -14.07 1.27 -18.72
N ARG A 85 -13.86 2.51 -19.12
CA ARG A 85 -12.89 2.87 -20.18
C ARG A 85 -11.64 3.44 -19.51
N TYR A 86 -10.49 3.09 -20.03
CA TYR A 86 -9.24 3.33 -19.33
C TYR A 86 -8.32 4.27 -20.09
N ARG A 87 -7.85 5.31 -19.40
CA ARG A 87 -6.66 6.06 -19.76
C ARG A 87 -5.47 5.40 -19.07
N THR A 88 -4.40 5.12 -19.78
CA THR A 88 -3.25 4.43 -19.21
C THR A 88 -2.00 5.29 -19.30
N LYS A 89 -1.20 5.23 -18.25
CA LYS A 89 0.10 5.90 -18.17
C LYS A 89 1.11 4.97 -17.51
N VAL A 90 2.15 4.61 -18.24
CA VAL A 90 3.33 3.95 -17.64
C VAL A 90 4.22 5.04 -17.08
N LEU A 91 4.28 5.15 -15.75
CA LEU A 91 5.13 6.12 -15.08
C LEU A 91 6.53 5.54 -14.87
N TYR A 92 6.58 4.29 -14.40
CA TYR A 92 7.81 3.54 -14.15
C TYR A 92 7.62 2.06 -14.44
N THR A 93 8.75 1.37 -14.64
CA THR A 93 8.87 -0.09 -14.77
C THR A 93 9.92 -0.59 -13.80
N ILE A 94 9.72 -0.41 -12.51
CA ILE A 94 10.69 -0.74 -11.47
C ILE A 94 10.18 -1.85 -10.56
N LEU A 95 11.12 -2.56 -9.95
CA LEU A 95 10.84 -3.38 -8.78
C LEU A 95 10.53 -2.46 -7.60
N SER A 96 9.56 -2.83 -6.79
CA SER A 96 9.03 -1.93 -5.75
C SER A 96 10.04 -1.54 -4.67
N GLU A 97 11.08 -2.33 -4.44
CA GLU A 97 12.19 -2.00 -3.54
C GLU A 97 13.04 -0.81 -4.03
N ASN A 98 12.92 -0.43 -5.31
CA ASN A 98 13.57 0.74 -5.88
C ASN A 98 12.71 2.03 -5.78
N MET A 99 11.58 1.99 -5.09
CA MET A 99 10.79 3.19 -4.80
C MET A 99 11.58 4.19 -3.96
N THR A 100 11.41 5.46 -4.27
CA THR A 100 12.03 6.58 -3.56
C THR A 100 11.01 7.69 -3.27
N PRO A 101 11.29 8.61 -2.33
CA PRO A 101 10.42 9.77 -2.11
C PRO A 101 10.18 10.61 -3.37
N ALA A 102 11.17 10.74 -4.26
CA ALA A 102 11.00 11.45 -5.53
C ALA A 102 9.99 10.76 -6.45
N ILE A 103 10.04 9.43 -6.53
CA ILE A 103 9.07 8.64 -7.31
C ILE A 103 7.66 8.76 -6.73
N TRP A 104 7.50 8.77 -5.40
CA TRP A 104 6.19 9.02 -4.77
C TRP A 104 5.63 10.40 -5.11
N GLN A 105 6.48 11.43 -5.14
CA GLN A 105 6.06 12.79 -5.55
C GLN A 105 5.57 12.81 -7.00
N GLU A 106 6.29 12.18 -7.93
CA GLU A 106 5.87 12.09 -9.32
C GLU A 106 4.59 11.28 -9.49
N LEU A 107 4.44 10.19 -8.74
CA LEU A 107 3.21 9.39 -8.72
C LEU A 107 2.01 10.21 -8.23
N ALA A 108 2.17 10.95 -7.13
CA ALA A 108 1.11 11.80 -6.59
C ALA A 108 0.70 12.90 -7.59
N ARG A 109 1.66 13.52 -8.29
CA ARG A 109 1.40 14.50 -9.37
C ARG A 109 0.64 13.84 -10.52
N ALA A 110 1.08 12.66 -10.97
CA ALA A 110 0.43 11.95 -12.06
C ALA A 110 -1.03 11.58 -11.71
N ILE A 111 -1.29 11.13 -10.48
CA ILE A 111 -2.65 10.84 -9.99
C ILE A 111 -3.48 12.14 -9.95
N HIS A 112 -2.94 13.20 -9.37
CA HIS A 112 -3.60 14.51 -9.32
C HIS A 112 -4.00 15.01 -10.70
N ASP A 113 -3.11 14.89 -11.70
CA ASP A 113 -3.36 15.35 -13.06
C ASP A 113 -4.46 14.53 -13.74
N GLU A 114 -4.50 13.20 -13.59
CA GLU A 114 -5.58 12.37 -14.12
C GLU A 114 -6.93 12.74 -13.49
N ILE A 115 -6.99 12.95 -12.17
CA ILE A 115 -8.22 13.40 -11.50
C ILE A 115 -8.66 14.78 -12.00
N LYS A 116 -7.71 15.70 -12.19
CA LYS A 116 -7.98 17.04 -12.74
C LYS A 116 -8.52 16.98 -14.19
N HIS A 117 -8.14 15.96 -14.96
CA HIS A 117 -8.68 15.70 -16.29
C HIS A 117 -10.07 15.03 -16.27
N GLY A 118 -10.63 14.74 -15.10
CA GLY A 118 -12.03 14.33 -14.94
C GLY A 118 -12.26 12.83 -14.85
N VAL A 119 -11.21 12.00 -14.63
CA VAL A 119 -11.43 10.57 -14.39
C VAL A 119 -12.21 10.35 -13.09
N THR A 120 -13.05 9.32 -13.09
CA THR A 120 -13.90 8.98 -11.94
C THR A 120 -13.20 8.16 -10.86
N GLY A 121 -12.01 7.63 -11.15
CA GLY A 121 -11.17 6.90 -10.22
C GLY A 121 -9.83 6.60 -10.83
N VAL A 122 -8.85 6.30 -9.98
CA VAL A 122 -7.48 5.98 -10.40
C VAL A 122 -7.05 4.62 -9.83
N ILE A 123 -6.49 3.79 -10.68
CA ILE A 123 -5.88 2.51 -10.34
C ILE A 123 -4.37 2.65 -10.48
N VAL A 124 -3.63 2.34 -9.44
CA VAL A 124 -2.16 2.32 -9.44
C VAL A 124 -1.69 0.88 -9.38
N THR A 125 -1.09 0.39 -10.47
CA THR A 125 -0.45 -0.92 -10.44
C THR A 125 0.95 -0.81 -9.87
N HIS A 126 1.25 -1.64 -8.86
CA HIS A 126 2.45 -1.49 -8.03
C HIS A 126 3.00 -2.86 -7.61
N GLY A 127 4.32 -2.94 -7.43
CA GLY A 127 4.94 -4.11 -6.81
C GLY A 127 4.55 -4.22 -5.32
N THR A 128 4.26 -5.45 -4.87
CA THR A 128 3.59 -5.67 -3.58
C THR A 128 4.46 -5.40 -2.35
N ASP A 129 5.80 -5.45 -2.46
CA ASP A 129 6.69 -5.40 -1.28
C ASP A 129 6.71 -4.03 -0.58
N THR A 130 6.59 -2.94 -1.34
CA THR A 130 6.57 -1.57 -0.79
C THR A 130 5.27 -0.82 -1.08
N MET A 131 4.23 -1.52 -1.52
CA MET A 131 2.93 -0.91 -1.85
C MET A 131 2.32 -0.16 -0.66
N ALA A 132 2.47 -0.68 0.57
CA ALA A 132 1.97 -0.04 1.78
C ALA A 132 2.62 1.33 2.03
N TYR A 133 3.93 1.46 1.80
CA TYR A 133 4.64 2.75 1.86
C TYR A 133 4.12 3.73 0.82
N SER A 134 3.97 3.29 -0.43
CA SER A 134 3.53 4.14 -1.53
C SER A 134 2.07 4.60 -1.36
N ALA A 135 1.19 3.70 -0.91
CA ALA A 135 -0.20 4.05 -0.62
C ALA A 135 -0.30 5.07 0.52
N ALA A 136 0.49 4.89 1.59
CA ALA A 136 0.59 5.86 2.68
C ALA A 136 1.14 7.21 2.20
N ALA A 137 2.20 7.21 1.37
CA ALA A 137 2.79 8.43 0.83
C ALA A 137 1.77 9.24 0.01
N VAL A 138 1.07 8.59 -0.91
CA VAL A 138 0.03 9.24 -1.71
C VAL A 138 -1.14 9.70 -0.83
N SER A 139 -1.49 8.94 0.22
CA SER A 139 -2.55 9.34 1.17
C SER A 139 -2.24 10.68 1.84
N PHE A 140 -0.99 10.94 2.27
CA PHE A 140 -0.60 12.21 2.88
C PHE A 140 -0.44 13.33 1.85
N MET A 141 0.05 13.02 0.65
CA MET A 141 0.30 14.04 -0.38
C MET A 141 -0.96 14.48 -1.12
N LEU A 142 -2.04 13.69 -1.10
CA LEU A 142 -3.22 13.95 -1.91
C LEU A 142 -4.52 13.98 -1.09
N ASP A 143 -5.25 15.09 -1.20
CA ASP A 143 -6.69 15.09 -0.92
C ASP A 143 -7.42 14.74 -2.20
N THR A 144 -8.23 13.70 -2.18
CA THR A 144 -8.91 13.20 -3.39
C THR A 144 -10.42 13.15 -3.25
N PRO A 145 -11.19 13.64 -4.24
CA PRO A 145 -12.64 13.48 -4.29
C PRO A 145 -13.07 12.11 -4.81
N VAL A 146 -12.17 11.33 -5.40
CA VAL A 146 -12.43 10.06 -6.07
C VAL A 146 -11.52 8.96 -5.51
N PRO A 147 -11.84 7.67 -5.71
CA PRO A 147 -10.97 6.59 -5.27
C PRO A 147 -9.59 6.63 -5.95
N VAL A 148 -8.55 6.37 -5.17
CA VAL A 148 -7.21 6.05 -5.66
C VAL A 148 -6.84 4.67 -5.14
N VAL A 149 -6.84 3.67 -6.01
CA VAL A 149 -6.74 2.26 -5.64
C VAL A 149 -5.39 1.69 -6.05
N PHE A 150 -4.57 1.34 -5.08
CA PHE A 150 -3.35 0.57 -5.32
C PHE A 150 -3.69 -0.91 -5.44
N VAL A 151 -3.08 -1.58 -6.41
CA VAL A 151 -3.28 -3.00 -6.66
C VAL A 151 -1.98 -3.63 -7.16
N GLY A 152 -1.80 -4.89 -6.83
CA GLY A 152 -0.68 -5.71 -7.29
C GLY A 152 -1.08 -7.16 -7.45
N SER A 153 -0.11 -8.02 -7.70
CA SER A 153 -0.29 -9.46 -7.75
C SER A 153 0.86 -10.15 -7.03
N GLN A 154 0.54 -11.16 -6.23
CA GLN A 154 1.55 -12.02 -5.60
C GLN A 154 2.12 -13.02 -6.60
N ARG A 155 1.33 -13.37 -7.62
CA ARG A 155 1.70 -14.30 -8.68
C ARG A 155 1.37 -13.71 -10.04
N SER A 156 2.36 -13.67 -10.93
CA SER A 156 2.17 -13.18 -12.29
C SER A 156 1.09 -13.99 -13.05
N ALA A 157 0.51 -13.39 -14.07
CA ALA A 157 -0.62 -13.95 -14.82
C ALA A 157 -0.33 -15.34 -15.43
N ASP A 158 0.94 -15.65 -15.68
CA ASP A 158 1.42 -16.91 -16.27
C ASP A 158 1.70 -18.02 -15.24
N ARG A 159 1.57 -17.71 -13.93
CA ARG A 159 1.78 -18.70 -12.86
C ARG A 159 0.48 -19.35 -12.42
N PRO A 160 0.56 -20.63 -11.97
CA PRO A 160 -0.59 -21.28 -11.34
C PRO A 160 -1.11 -20.49 -10.14
N SER A 161 -2.43 -20.47 -9.96
CA SER A 161 -3.13 -19.73 -8.88
C SER A 161 -2.81 -18.22 -8.89
N SER A 162 -2.64 -17.64 -10.08
CA SER A 162 -2.46 -16.19 -10.22
C SER A 162 -3.67 -15.44 -9.63
N ASP A 163 -3.38 -14.39 -8.88
CA ASP A 163 -4.36 -13.47 -8.31
C ASP A 163 -4.56 -12.21 -9.17
N ASN A 164 -3.91 -12.18 -10.35
CA ASN A 164 -3.84 -11.00 -11.20
C ASN A 164 -5.22 -10.52 -11.67
N ALA A 165 -5.99 -11.41 -12.32
CA ALA A 165 -7.28 -11.03 -12.92
C ALA A 165 -8.29 -10.59 -11.86
N MET A 166 -8.39 -11.32 -10.75
CA MET A 166 -9.32 -11.00 -9.68
C MET A 166 -8.95 -9.68 -8.99
N ASN A 167 -7.68 -9.49 -8.62
CA ASN A 167 -7.23 -8.23 -8.01
C ASN A 167 -7.48 -7.05 -8.95
N GLY A 168 -7.19 -7.20 -10.26
CA GLY A 168 -7.43 -6.15 -11.25
C GLY A 168 -8.91 -5.77 -11.40
N VAL A 169 -9.80 -6.77 -11.50
CA VAL A 169 -11.25 -6.55 -11.58
C VAL A 169 -11.78 -5.89 -10.30
N CYS A 170 -11.41 -6.41 -9.13
CA CYS A 170 -11.83 -5.85 -7.84
C CYS A 170 -11.30 -4.42 -7.64
N ALA A 171 -10.08 -4.11 -8.09
CA ALA A 171 -9.53 -2.76 -8.04
C ALA A 171 -10.31 -1.79 -8.94
N ALA A 172 -10.72 -2.23 -10.14
CA ALA A 172 -11.52 -1.41 -11.05
C ALA A 172 -12.92 -1.11 -10.47
N LEU A 173 -13.58 -2.12 -9.89
CA LEU A 173 -14.86 -1.95 -9.21
C LEU A 173 -14.74 -0.99 -8.01
N ALA A 174 -13.69 -1.12 -7.21
CA ALA A 174 -13.42 -0.22 -6.11
C ALA A 174 -13.11 1.22 -6.59
N ALA A 175 -12.40 1.38 -7.71
CA ALA A 175 -12.11 2.70 -8.30
C ALA A 175 -13.35 3.40 -8.85
N GLU A 176 -14.40 2.66 -9.23
CA GLU A 176 -15.68 3.21 -9.63
C GLU A 176 -16.60 3.50 -8.44
N SER A 177 -16.35 2.89 -7.28
CA SER A 177 -17.23 2.92 -6.12
C SER A 177 -17.43 4.32 -5.51
N GLY A 178 -18.23 4.38 -4.45
CA GLY A 178 -18.46 5.58 -3.62
C GLY A 178 -17.30 5.95 -2.69
N LEU A 179 -16.11 5.34 -2.82
CA LEU A 179 -14.92 5.64 -2.02
C LEU A 179 -14.32 7.00 -2.41
N GLY A 180 -13.77 7.74 -1.45
CA GLY A 180 -13.12 9.05 -1.64
C GLY A 180 -11.77 9.15 -0.93
N GLU A 181 -11.00 8.07 -0.90
CA GLU A 181 -9.67 8.02 -0.26
C GLU A 181 -8.71 7.09 -1.03
N VAL A 182 -7.45 7.10 -0.60
CA VAL A 182 -6.43 6.17 -1.10
C VAL A 182 -6.58 4.83 -0.39
N ALA A 183 -6.67 3.75 -1.16
CA ALA A 183 -6.84 2.40 -0.66
C ALA A 183 -5.93 1.39 -1.37
N VAL A 184 -5.74 0.23 -0.74
CA VAL A 184 -5.13 -0.96 -1.35
C VAL A 184 -6.21 -2.02 -1.48
N VAL A 185 -6.34 -2.61 -2.68
CA VAL A 185 -7.31 -3.68 -2.95
C VAL A 185 -6.57 -4.94 -3.35
N MET A 186 -6.68 -5.95 -2.49
CA MET A 186 -6.02 -7.25 -2.65
C MET A 186 -6.93 -8.36 -2.14
N HIS A 187 -6.65 -9.62 -2.52
CA HIS A 187 -7.38 -10.79 -2.03
C HIS A 187 -7.63 -10.73 -0.53
N ALA A 188 -8.88 -10.94 -0.11
CA ALA A 188 -9.27 -11.03 1.29
C ALA A 188 -8.96 -12.40 1.88
N THR A 189 -9.02 -13.45 1.05
CA THR A 189 -8.78 -14.85 1.39
C THR A 189 -7.81 -15.49 0.40
N THR A 190 -7.49 -16.76 0.58
CA THR A 190 -6.71 -17.53 -0.41
C THR A 190 -7.53 -18.01 -1.61
N ASN A 191 -8.85 -17.79 -1.61
CA ASN A 191 -9.77 -18.21 -2.67
C ASN A 191 -10.09 -17.08 -3.64
N ASP A 192 -10.68 -17.42 -4.79
CA ASP A 192 -11.21 -16.43 -5.75
C ASP A 192 -12.65 -16.03 -5.37
N ASP A 193 -12.84 -15.49 -4.16
CA ASP A 193 -14.13 -15.09 -3.61
C ASP A 193 -14.28 -13.58 -3.45
N ALA A 194 -13.40 -12.94 -2.67
CA ALA A 194 -13.48 -11.51 -2.39
C ALA A 194 -12.12 -10.86 -2.29
N CYS A 195 -12.06 -9.55 -2.59
CA CYS A 195 -10.96 -8.68 -2.24
C CYS A 195 -11.34 -7.76 -1.08
N ALA A 196 -10.38 -7.47 -0.20
CA ALA A 196 -10.52 -6.48 0.85
C ALA A 196 -10.07 -5.11 0.35
N ILE A 197 -10.79 -4.07 0.76
CA ILE A 197 -10.42 -2.67 0.55
C ILE A 197 -9.78 -2.18 1.84
N HIS A 198 -8.47 -1.97 1.82
CA HIS A 198 -7.71 -1.51 2.97
C HIS A 198 -7.41 -0.02 2.86
N ARG A 199 -7.55 0.73 3.95
CA ARG A 199 -7.08 2.13 3.99
C ARG A 199 -5.58 2.21 3.74
N GLY A 200 -5.12 3.10 2.87
CA GLY A 200 -3.72 3.21 2.47
C GLY A 200 -2.73 3.43 3.62
N THR A 201 -3.19 4.03 4.72
CA THR A 201 -2.40 4.30 5.93
C THR A 201 -2.51 3.22 7.01
N ARG A 202 -3.28 2.15 6.77
CA ARG A 202 -3.53 1.07 7.74
C ARG A 202 -3.29 -0.32 7.19
N VAL A 203 -2.74 -0.42 6.02
CA VAL A 203 -2.48 -1.70 5.34
C VAL A 203 -1.03 -2.11 5.49
N ARG A 204 -0.80 -3.40 5.63
CA ARG A 204 0.54 -3.99 5.62
C ARG A 204 0.55 -5.34 4.91
N LYS A 205 1.64 -5.62 4.17
CA LYS A 205 1.92 -6.96 3.63
C LYS A 205 2.41 -7.85 4.77
N MET A 206 1.56 -8.81 5.18
CA MET A 206 1.80 -9.68 6.34
C MET A 206 2.36 -11.06 5.97
N HIS A 207 2.39 -11.40 4.68
CA HIS A 207 2.95 -12.66 4.20
C HIS A 207 3.76 -12.44 2.93
N THR A 208 4.86 -13.17 2.78
CA THR A 208 5.81 -13.00 1.67
C THR A 208 5.22 -13.31 0.31
N SER A 209 4.26 -14.25 0.21
CA SER A 209 3.82 -14.82 -1.07
C SER A 209 2.37 -15.30 -1.15
N ARG A 210 1.58 -15.24 -0.06
CA ARG A 210 0.17 -15.64 -0.10
C ARG A 210 -0.65 -14.60 -0.85
N ARG A 211 -1.76 -15.02 -1.48
CA ARG A 211 -2.66 -14.11 -2.19
C ARG A 211 -3.31 -13.11 -1.25
N ASP A 212 -3.73 -13.55 -0.07
CA ASP A 212 -4.28 -12.76 1.04
C ASP A 212 -3.19 -12.16 1.96
N ALA A 213 -2.06 -11.76 1.38
CA ALA A 213 -0.93 -11.25 2.14
C ALA A 213 -1.19 -9.89 2.80
N PHE A 214 -2.08 -9.08 2.24
CA PHE A 214 -2.37 -7.75 2.76
C PHE A 214 -3.45 -7.79 3.83
N GLN A 215 -3.19 -7.09 4.95
CA GLN A 215 -4.13 -7.00 6.06
C GLN A 215 -4.21 -5.57 6.58
N SER A 216 -5.39 -5.17 7.01
CA SER A 216 -5.58 -3.94 7.77
C SER A 216 -5.08 -4.15 9.20
N ILE A 217 -4.32 -3.20 9.73
CA ILE A 217 -3.75 -3.28 11.07
C ILE A 217 -4.40 -2.24 11.98
N GLY A 218 -4.90 -2.71 13.12
CA GLY A 218 -5.55 -1.87 14.14
C GLY A 218 -6.98 -1.42 13.81
N ILE A 219 -7.44 -1.63 12.58
CA ILE A 219 -8.82 -1.40 12.12
C ILE A 219 -9.24 -2.56 11.19
N PRO A 220 -10.54 -2.83 10.99
CA PRO A 220 -10.98 -3.72 9.92
C PRO A 220 -10.75 -3.07 8.54
N PRO A 221 -10.81 -3.84 7.44
CA PRO A 221 -10.92 -3.29 6.11
C PRO A 221 -12.07 -2.27 6.00
N ILE A 222 -11.87 -1.22 5.21
CA ILE A 222 -12.88 -0.17 4.98
C ILE A 222 -13.95 -0.58 3.95
N GLY A 223 -13.82 -1.76 3.38
CA GLY A 223 -14.80 -2.37 2.49
C GLY A 223 -14.32 -3.70 1.93
N THR A 224 -15.18 -4.28 1.11
CA THR A 224 -14.94 -5.54 0.39
C THR A 224 -15.51 -5.46 -1.02
N VAL A 225 -14.93 -6.22 -1.92
CA VAL A 225 -15.46 -6.47 -3.27
C VAL A 225 -15.72 -7.95 -3.41
N ASP A 226 -16.96 -8.35 -3.57
CA ASP A 226 -17.33 -9.71 -3.95
C ASP A 226 -17.05 -9.91 -5.44
N TYR A 227 -16.21 -10.87 -5.78
CA TYR A 227 -15.75 -11.06 -7.15
C TYR A 227 -16.83 -11.66 -8.05
N ALA A 228 -17.64 -12.58 -7.51
CA ALA A 228 -18.67 -13.29 -8.28
C ALA A 228 -19.85 -12.38 -8.62
N THR A 229 -20.31 -11.59 -7.65
CA THR A 229 -21.45 -10.67 -7.82
C THR A 229 -21.02 -9.28 -8.31
N ARG A 230 -19.71 -9.00 -8.32
CA ARG A 230 -19.13 -7.66 -8.63
C ARG A 230 -19.67 -6.55 -7.72
N THR A 231 -20.02 -6.87 -6.50
CA THR A 231 -20.60 -5.94 -5.54
C THR A 231 -19.53 -5.34 -4.63
N VAL A 232 -19.48 -4.01 -4.54
CA VAL A 232 -18.63 -3.28 -3.60
C VAL A 232 -19.44 -2.91 -2.37
N THR A 233 -18.98 -3.32 -1.19
CA THR A 233 -19.55 -2.95 0.11
C THR A 233 -18.54 -2.10 0.86
N LEU A 234 -18.88 -0.85 1.16
CA LEU A 234 -18.06 0.06 1.95
C LEU A 234 -18.59 0.13 3.39
N SER A 235 -17.67 0.17 4.36
CA SER A 235 -18.01 0.40 5.76
C SER A 235 -18.31 1.87 6.04
N ASP A 236 -18.95 2.17 7.17
CA ASP A 236 -19.19 3.56 7.60
C ASP A 236 -17.91 4.33 7.90
N ALA A 237 -16.80 3.63 8.13
CA ALA A 237 -15.48 4.23 8.36
C ALA A 237 -14.81 4.70 7.05
N ALA A 238 -15.29 4.28 5.88
CA ALA A 238 -14.75 4.70 4.60
C ALA A 238 -15.08 6.17 4.32
N VAL A 239 -14.09 6.93 3.86
CA VAL A 239 -14.30 8.30 3.37
C VAL A 239 -15.09 8.23 2.06
N LYS A 240 -16.20 8.94 1.99
CA LYS A 240 -17.10 8.91 0.84
C LYS A 240 -16.59 9.80 -0.29
N ARG A 241 -16.86 9.38 -1.52
CA ARG A 241 -16.60 10.15 -2.74
C ARG A 241 -17.14 11.59 -2.60
N GLY A 242 -16.36 12.57 -3.00
CA GLY A 242 -16.72 13.99 -2.94
C GLY A 242 -16.56 14.64 -1.55
N THR A 243 -16.11 13.91 -0.53
CA THR A 243 -15.87 14.48 0.82
C THR A 243 -14.76 15.53 0.78
N HIS A 244 -13.69 15.27 0.05
CA HIS A 244 -12.57 16.19 -0.09
C HIS A 244 -12.57 16.88 -1.45
N LYS A 245 -12.01 18.09 -1.51
CA LYS A 245 -11.64 18.74 -2.77
C LYS A 245 -10.26 18.23 -3.18
N LEU A 246 -10.01 18.17 -4.49
CA LEU A 246 -8.71 17.80 -5.01
C LEU A 246 -7.65 18.81 -4.57
N ALA A 247 -6.62 18.36 -3.87
CA ALA A 247 -5.46 19.17 -3.49
C ALA A 247 -4.21 18.30 -3.42
N LEU A 248 -3.07 18.88 -3.76
CA LEU A 248 -1.77 18.21 -3.80
C LEU A 248 -0.77 18.92 -2.87
N TYR A 249 -0.15 18.16 -1.97
CA TYR A 249 0.87 18.59 -1.00
C TYR A 249 2.11 17.71 -1.15
N ASP A 250 2.79 17.81 -2.28
CA ASP A 250 3.79 16.85 -2.75
C ASP A 250 5.21 17.06 -2.20
N LYS A 251 5.40 17.93 -1.19
CA LYS A 251 6.73 18.12 -0.60
C LYS A 251 7.04 17.02 0.42
N LEU A 252 8.21 16.44 0.30
CA LEU A 252 8.73 15.44 1.23
C LEU A 252 10.14 15.84 1.70
N GLU A 253 10.46 15.61 2.96
CA GLU A 253 11.83 15.67 3.50
C GLU A 253 12.45 14.26 3.45
N PRO A 254 13.41 14.00 2.55
CA PRO A 254 13.96 12.66 2.39
C PRO A 254 14.93 12.24 3.50
N HIS A 255 15.50 13.20 4.27
CA HIS A 255 16.43 12.90 5.35
C HIS A 255 15.70 12.45 6.62
N CYS A 256 14.86 11.43 6.47
CA CYS A 256 14.19 10.72 7.55
C CYS A 256 14.58 9.24 7.51
N ALA A 257 14.66 8.60 8.67
CA ALA A 257 15.04 7.19 8.78
C ALA A 257 14.09 6.42 9.70
N LEU A 258 14.03 5.11 9.51
CA LEU A 258 13.34 4.16 10.37
C LEU A 258 14.36 3.14 10.89
N ILE A 259 14.45 3.01 12.21
CA ILE A 259 15.30 2.04 12.89
C ILE A 259 14.45 1.15 13.77
N GLN A 260 14.66 -0.14 13.66
CA GLN A 260 14.11 -1.11 14.58
C GLN A 260 15.13 -1.41 15.70
N PHE A 261 14.72 -1.18 16.94
CA PHE A 261 15.52 -1.52 18.10
C PHE A 261 15.60 -3.04 18.30
N TYR A 262 16.74 -3.53 18.74
CA TYR A 262 16.95 -4.93 19.15
C TYR A 262 17.84 -5.00 20.41
N PRO A 263 17.71 -6.05 21.24
CA PRO A 263 18.55 -6.24 22.43
C PRO A 263 20.04 -6.29 22.07
N GLY A 264 20.87 -5.52 22.78
CA GLY A 264 22.31 -5.39 22.50
C GLY A 264 22.66 -4.36 21.41
N MET A 265 21.69 -3.61 20.90
CA MET A 265 21.94 -2.52 19.94
C MET A 265 22.86 -1.46 20.57
N SER A 266 23.98 -1.17 19.91
CA SER A 266 24.90 -0.12 20.37
C SER A 266 24.31 1.28 20.14
N PRO A 267 24.38 2.19 21.13
CA PRO A 267 24.02 3.59 20.94
C PRO A 267 24.75 4.28 19.79
N ASP A 268 25.97 3.81 19.45
CA ASP A 268 26.78 4.37 18.38
C ASP A 268 26.13 4.27 16.99
N ILE A 269 25.22 3.32 16.79
CA ILE A 269 24.46 3.22 15.55
C ILE A 269 23.68 4.52 15.28
N LEU A 270 23.20 5.17 16.32
CA LEU A 270 22.44 6.43 16.19
C LEU A 270 23.29 7.60 15.71
N LYS A 271 24.63 7.54 15.86
CA LYS A 271 25.54 8.58 15.35
C LYS A 271 25.47 8.74 13.82
N ALA A 272 25.15 7.65 13.10
CA ALA A 272 24.98 7.68 11.66
C ALA A 272 23.79 8.56 11.21
N TYR A 273 22.89 8.93 12.13
CA TYR A 273 21.72 9.75 11.86
C TYR A 273 21.84 11.19 12.38
N GLU A 274 23.03 11.60 12.82
CA GLU A 274 23.33 13.00 13.12
C GLU A 274 23.16 13.83 11.84
N GLY A 275 22.37 14.90 11.93
CA GLY A 275 21.98 15.73 10.78
C GLY A 275 20.71 15.31 10.03
N TYR A 276 20.17 14.13 10.32
CA TYR A 276 18.83 13.76 9.82
C TYR A 276 17.77 14.68 10.41
N LYS A 277 16.73 14.93 9.61
CA LYS A 277 15.58 15.77 10.03
C LYS A 277 14.55 15.00 10.83
N GLY A 278 14.40 13.71 10.53
CA GLY A 278 13.47 12.82 11.18
C GLY A 278 14.04 11.45 11.48
N LEU A 279 13.61 10.84 12.59
CA LEU A 279 13.96 9.48 12.96
C LEU A 279 12.75 8.79 13.60
N ILE A 280 12.33 7.69 13.00
CA ILE A 280 11.36 6.78 13.59
C ILE A 280 12.12 5.68 14.32
N LEU A 281 11.87 5.55 15.62
CA LEU A 281 12.33 4.44 16.43
C LEU A 281 11.21 3.42 16.60
N SER A 282 11.38 2.22 16.06
CA SER A 282 10.47 1.10 16.30
C SER A 282 10.95 0.36 17.56
N GLY A 283 10.38 0.74 18.70
CA GLY A 283 10.73 0.20 20.02
C GLY A 283 9.97 -1.08 20.36
N THR A 284 10.30 -1.70 21.47
CA THR A 284 9.64 -2.91 21.95
C THR A 284 8.39 -2.57 22.77
N GLY A 285 7.37 -3.43 22.71
CA GLY A 285 6.16 -3.32 23.54
C GLY A 285 5.50 -1.93 23.44
N LEU A 286 5.44 -1.22 24.56
CA LEU A 286 4.83 0.11 24.65
C LEU A 286 5.69 1.25 24.05
N GLY A 287 6.80 0.95 23.39
CA GLY A 287 7.67 1.95 22.78
C GLY A 287 9.01 2.13 23.51
N HIS A 288 9.64 1.03 23.93
CA HIS A 288 10.87 1.11 24.72
C HIS A 288 12.12 0.73 23.92
N VAL A 289 13.22 1.36 24.28
CA VAL A 289 14.59 1.03 23.88
C VAL A 289 15.46 0.88 25.13
N SER A 290 16.68 0.39 24.96
CA SER A 290 17.65 0.32 26.09
C SER A 290 17.93 1.70 26.67
N THR A 291 18.05 1.80 28.00
CA THR A 291 18.45 3.04 28.69
C THR A 291 19.76 3.62 28.17
N ALA A 292 20.68 2.76 27.71
CA ALA A 292 21.94 3.19 27.09
C ALA A 292 21.75 4.02 25.81
N MET A 293 20.59 3.89 25.12
CA MET A 293 20.29 4.66 23.90
C MET A 293 19.87 6.10 24.20
N ILE A 294 19.31 6.37 25.39
CA ILE A 294 18.68 7.65 25.75
C ILE A 294 19.62 8.86 25.60
N PRO A 295 20.90 8.80 26.07
CA PRO A 295 21.81 9.95 25.90
C PRO A 295 22.04 10.34 24.43
N GLN A 296 22.16 9.34 23.52
CA GLN A 296 22.36 9.61 22.11
C GLN A 296 21.06 10.10 21.43
N ILE A 297 19.90 9.58 21.83
CA ILE A 297 18.59 10.09 21.38
C ILE A 297 18.44 11.56 21.78
N LYS A 298 18.74 11.91 23.04
CA LYS A 298 18.71 13.29 23.51
C LYS A 298 19.63 14.21 22.72
N LYS A 299 20.82 13.71 22.34
CA LYS A 299 21.76 14.44 21.48
C LYS A 299 21.19 14.71 20.09
N LEU A 300 20.54 13.71 19.47
CA LEU A 300 19.87 13.86 18.16
C LEU A 300 18.76 14.92 18.24
N VAL A 301 17.89 14.85 19.26
CA VAL A 301 16.81 15.82 19.46
C VAL A 301 17.37 17.23 19.68
N ALA A 302 18.40 17.38 20.52
CA ALA A 302 19.08 18.66 20.72
C ALA A 302 19.74 19.18 19.42
N GLY A 303 20.15 18.30 18.53
CA GLY A 303 20.66 18.61 17.19
C GLY A 303 19.58 18.97 16.15
N GLY A 304 18.29 18.96 16.55
CA GLY A 304 17.16 19.32 15.70
C GLY A 304 16.51 18.15 14.95
N THR A 305 16.90 16.90 15.26
CA THR A 305 16.21 15.71 14.71
C THR A 305 14.89 15.49 15.43
N GLN A 306 13.76 15.43 14.71
CA GLN A 306 12.47 15.02 15.27
C GLN A 306 12.46 13.50 15.44
N VAL A 307 12.35 13.01 16.67
CA VAL A 307 12.34 11.57 16.99
C VAL A 307 10.94 11.13 17.38
N ILE A 308 10.41 10.13 16.66
CA ILE A 308 9.08 9.55 16.90
C ILE A 308 9.25 8.11 17.37
N MET A 309 8.58 7.74 18.47
CA MET A 309 8.52 6.36 18.94
C MET A 309 7.31 5.64 18.35
N THR A 310 7.56 4.48 17.75
CA THR A 310 6.53 3.51 17.31
C THR A 310 6.80 2.16 17.95
N SER A 311 5.88 1.21 17.81
CA SER A 311 6.04 -0.14 18.35
C SER A 311 6.38 -1.15 17.26
N GLN A 312 7.17 -2.18 17.63
CA GLN A 312 7.35 -3.39 16.82
C GLN A 312 6.12 -4.30 16.87
N CYS A 313 5.23 -4.10 17.86
CA CYS A 313 3.98 -4.82 17.93
C CYS A 313 3.02 -4.30 16.85
N MET A 314 2.38 -5.24 16.15
CA MET A 314 1.41 -4.90 15.09
C MET A 314 0.14 -4.28 15.64
N HIS A 315 -0.25 -4.66 16.84
CA HIS A 315 -1.47 -4.21 17.52
C HIS A 315 -1.13 -3.51 18.84
N GLY A 316 -1.98 -2.60 19.25
CA GLY A 316 -1.77 -1.78 20.44
C GLY A 316 -1.20 -0.42 20.09
N ARG A 317 -0.60 0.24 21.07
CA ARG A 317 -0.09 1.59 20.92
C ARG A 317 1.10 1.86 21.82
N VAL A 318 1.91 2.82 21.42
CA VAL A 318 2.97 3.39 22.26
C VAL A 318 2.35 4.10 23.47
N CYS A 319 2.96 3.90 24.64
CA CYS A 319 2.62 4.62 25.87
C CYS A 319 3.88 4.74 26.75
N ASP A 320 4.64 5.80 26.54
CA ASP A 320 5.92 6.05 27.21
C ASP A 320 5.76 6.60 28.65
N ARG A 321 4.52 6.66 29.17
CA ARG A 321 4.20 7.21 30.50
C ARG A 321 4.16 6.17 31.60
N VAL A 322 4.22 4.89 31.25
CA VAL A 322 4.05 3.76 32.19
C VAL A 322 5.33 3.46 32.95
N TYR A 323 6.45 3.39 32.24
CA TYR A 323 7.75 3.01 32.81
C TYR A 323 8.73 4.20 32.85
N ASP A 324 9.74 4.12 33.71
CA ASP A 324 10.77 5.15 33.89
C ASP A 324 11.51 5.46 32.58
N THR A 325 11.91 4.42 31.85
CA THR A 325 12.60 4.57 30.55
C THR A 325 11.76 5.31 29.51
N GLY A 326 10.45 5.09 29.50
CA GLY A 326 9.54 5.84 28.62
C GLY A 326 9.47 7.32 29.00
N ARG A 327 9.39 7.62 30.31
CA ARG A 327 9.41 9.01 30.79
C ARG A 327 10.73 9.71 30.47
N ASP A 328 11.84 9.01 30.54
CA ASP A 328 13.14 9.54 30.13
C ASP A 328 13.20 9.85 28.63
N LEU A 329 12.56 9.02 27.80
CA LEU A 329 12.42 9.27 26.35
C LEU A 329 11.58 10.51 26.10
N LEU A 330 10.45 10.68 26.79
CA LEU A 330 9.63 11.90 26.71
C LEU A 330 10.41 13.14 27.16
N ALA A 331 11.15 13.03 28.28
CA ALA A 331 12.03 14.11 28.77
C ALA A 331 13.19 14.42 27.80
N ALA A 332 13.61 13.45 26.98
CA ALA A 332 14.57 13.65 25.90
C ALA A 332 13.96 14.32 24.66
N GLY A 333 12.64 14.52 24.62
CA GLY A 333 11.92 15.17 23.50
C GLY A 333 11.42 14.19 22.43
N VAL A 334 11.34 12.89 22.73
CA VAL A 334 10.72 11.89 21.86
C VAL A 334 9.20 12.09 21.82
N ILE A 335 8.60 11.94 20.66
CA ILE A 335 7.17 12.08 20.42
C ILE A 335 6.55 10.69 20.31
N GLU A 336 5.44 10.45 21.03
CA GLU A 336 4.68 9.20 20.93
C GLU A 336 3.97 9.10 19.56
N GLY A 337 4.24 8.04 18.80
CA GLY A 337 3.61 7.76 17.50
C GLY A 337 2.23 7.10 17.59
N GLY A 338 1.75 6.84 18.81
CA GLY A 338 0.45 6.21 19.03
C GLY A 338 0.41 4.77 18.51
N ASP A 339 -0.59 4.46 17.72
CA ASP A 339 -0.78 3.16 17.06
C ASP A 339 -0.46 3.19 15.55
N MET A 340 0.33 4.18 15.12
CA MET A 340 0.83 4.22 13.73
C MET A 340 1.77 3.06 13.46
N LEU A 341 1.64 2.46 12.29
CA LEU A 341 2.65 1.55 11.77
C LEU A 341 3.98 2.28 11.55
N PRO A 342 5.14 1.67 11.85
CA PRO A 342 6.44 2.34 11.70
C PRO A 342 6.70 2.91 10.31
N GLU A 343 6.35 2.17 9.26
CA GLU A 343 6.46 2.60 7.88
C GLU A 343 5.56 3.79 7.54
N VAL A 344 4.35 3.83 8.10
CA VAL A 344 3.42 4.95 7.92
C VAL A 344 3.92 6.19 8.66
N ALA A 345 4.45 6.01 9.87
CA ALA A 345 5.06 7.09 10.65
C ALA A 345 6.26 7.71 9.90
N LEU A 346 7.11 6.88 9.26
CA LEU A 346 8.22 7.35 8.42
C LEU A 346 7.73 8.25 7.28
N VAL A 347 6.76 7.78 6.52
CA VAL A 347 6.23 8.52 5.37
C VAL A 347 5.51 9.79 5.83
N LYS A 348 4.72 9.72 6.90
CA LYS A 348 4.08 10.88 7.52
C LYS A 348 5.12 11.92 7.95
N GLN A 349 6.21 11.48 8.59
CA GLN A 349 7.28 12.36 9.03
C GLN A 349 7.96 13.07 7.85
N MET A 350 8.26 12.34 6.76
CA MET A 350 8.78 12.94 5.53
C MET A 350 7.84 14.02 4.99
N TRP A 351 6.54 13.74 4.99
CA TRP A 351 5.53 14.69 4.52
C TRP A 351 5.39 15.89 5.45
N VAL A 352 5.29 15.67 6.77
CA VAL A 352 5.17 16.75 7.76
C VAL A 352 6.37 17.70 7.67
N LEU A 353 7.58 17.18 7.71
CA LEU A 353 8.81 17.98 7.67
C LEU A 353 9.06 18.65 6.31
N GLY A 354 8.48 18.09 5.24
CA GLY A 354 8.49 18.70 3.91
C GLY A 354 7.59 19.94 3.82
N ASN A 355 6.46 19.94 4.52
CA ASN A 355 5.41 20.97 4.39
C ASN A 355 5.34 21.94 5.59
N GLU A 356 5.77 21.56 6.80
CA GLU A 356 5.76 22.41 7.98
C GLU A 356 7.18 22.68 8.48
N LYS A 357 7.51 23.97 8.66
CA LYS A 357 8.86 24.40 9.10
C LYS A 357 8.93 24.74 10.58
N ASP A 358 7.80 25.00 11.21
CA ASP A 358 7.73 25.22 12.66
C ASP A 358 7.82 23.85 13.37
N PRO A 359 8.84 23.63 14.21
CA PRO A 359 9.04 22.32 14.85
C PRO A 359 7.93 21.96 15.83
N VAL A 360 7.28 22.93 16.46
CA VAL A 360 6.17 22.69 17.41
C VAL A 360 4.93 22.24 16.65
N LYS A 361 4.61 22.91 15.53
CA LYS A 361 3.51 22.51 14.66
C LYS A 361 3.79 21.17 14.00
N ALA A 362 5.00 20.92 13.54
CA ALA A 362 5.40 19.63 12.97
C ALA A 362 5.22 18.49 13.99
N ALA A 363 5.62 18.70 15.25
CA ALA A 363 5.39 17.73 16.32
C ALA A 363 3.89 17.47 16.56
N SER A 364 3.09 18.53 16.59
CA SER A 364 1.63 18.43 16.73
C SER A 364 0.98 17.67 15.58
N LEU A 365 1.41 17.91 14.33
CA LEU A 365 0.92 17.19 13.15
C LEU A 365 1.26 15.69 13.19
N MET A 366 2.45 15.34 13.71
CA MET A 366 2.81 13.92 13.89
C MET A 366 1.89 13.21 14.89
N ALA A 367 1.43 13.88 15.93
CA ALA A 367 0.52 13.34 16.95
C ALA A 367 -0.97 13.40 16.55
N THR A 368 -1.32 14.07 15.45
CA THR A 368 -2.70 14.24 14.97
C THR A 368 -3.05 13.21 13.93
N ASP A 369 -4.26 12.66 13.98
CA ASP A 369 -4.79 11.81 12.92
C ASP A 369 -5.18 12.67 11.70
N LEU A 370 -4.53 12.46 10.55
CA LEU A 370 -4.72 13.24 9.33
C LEU A 370 -5.45 12.45 8.24
N LYS A 371 -5.15 11.15 8.13
CA LYS A 371 -5.61 10.27 7.05
C LYS A 371 -6.05 8.89 7.59
N GLY A 372 -6.51 8.84 8.84
CA GLY A 372 -6.93 7.61 9.50
C GLY A 372 -5.76 6.70 9.91
N GLU A 373 -4.56 7.24 10.02
CA GLU A 373 -3.34 6.51 10.42
C GLU A 373 -3.21 6.31 11.92
N CYS A 374 -3.98 7.06 12.72
CA CYS A 374 -3.99 6.96 14.19
C CYS A 374 -5.42 6.78 14.69
N MET A 375 -5.59 6.00 15.75
CA MET A 375 -6.84 5.89 16.49
C MET A 375 -6.70 6.55 17.85
N ARG A 376 -7.77 7.16 18.37
CA ARG A 376 -7.78 7.69 19.75
C ARG A 376 -7.66 6.57 20.79
N ARG A 377 -8.20 5.39 20.49
CA ARG A 377 -8.17 4.19 21.33
C ARG A 377 -7.93 2.97 20.45
N SER A 378 -7.12 2.04 20.91
CA SER A 378 -6.98 0.73 20.26
C SER A 378 -8.29 -0.05 20.41
N ALA A 379 -8.77 -0.65 19.32
CA ALA A 379 -9.95 -1.48 19.35
C ALA A 379 -9.64 -2.81 20.06
N HIS A 380 -10.61 -3.32 20.83
CA HIS A 380 -10.54 -4.68 21.39
C HIS A 380 -10.96 -5.69 20.31
N GLY A 381 -10.21 -6.78 20.18
CA GLY A 381 -10.60 -7.94 19.35
C GLY A 381 -10.20 -7.86 17.86
N LEU A 382 -9.22 -7.04 17.53
CA LEU A 382 -8.60 -7.05 16.20
C LEU A 382 -7.25 -7.75 16.22
#